data_b515eecdac6c78a3e2159abc23c6127e
#
_entry.id   b515eecdac6c78a3e2159abc23c6127e
#
_cell.length_a   1.000
_cell.length_b   1.000
_cell.length_c   1.000
_cell.angle_alpha   90.00
_cell.angle_beta   90.00
_cell.angle_gamma   90.00
#
_symmetry.space_group_name_H-M   'P 1'
#
loop_
_entity.id
_entity.type
_entity.pdbx_description
1 polymer ?
#
loop_
_entity_poly.entity_id
_entity_poly.type
_entity_poly.pdbx_seq_one_letter_code
_entity_poly.pdbx_strand_id
1 'polypeptide(L)'
;MARTLGPITALLLGVAFLLAGTGLQFTLLPLRATEEGFSTLAIGLMGSSYFVGFVGGCLFSPYLILRAGHIRAFAAMVAVATAAVLCHAIAIEPSTWAALRVLTGFCLAGLYLVIESWLNDRASNDNRGLVMSAYIVVNYGAVTTGQMLVTLYPRAGFEPFALAAILLALAIVPVVLTRSAQPAPITFVRFRPLHLYRAAPVALVGSFMIGMANGAFWGVGVVFALGSGLDATLAATFASVVVAAGALAQWPIGRMSDQVDRRVLLAMLLGGSIAAGLALGLLPATPTSLLMLGFAFGTLALPGYSLVAAHAYDKMPAGEAVETAAGVLLAYGAGSILGPVLASLTMAGVGPGGLFLFTAAAQGLLLAFVVHRARVQPPLPASAKTGFDLAATAPMGAVITTEPLDVTDPLVAVPDTAPAPQPDADPAPRQQDEPTR
;
A
#
# COMPACT_ATOMS: atom_id res chain seq x y z
N MET A 1 23.21 -12.68 6.92
CA MET A 1 21.77 -12.72 6.62
C MET A 1 20.92 -13.29 7.77
N ALA A 2 21.09 -14.53 8.21
CA ALA A 2 20.24 -15.12 9.27
C ALA A 2 20.24 -14.33 10.60
N ARG A 3 21.38 -13.78 11.04
CA ARG A 3 21.48 -12.95 12.26
C ARG A 3 20.76 -11.59 12.13
N THR A 4 20.65 -11.04 10.94
CA THR A 4 19.99 -9.74 10.68
C THR A 4 18.49 -9.90 10.54
N LEU A 5 18.02 -10.96 9.87
CA LEU A 5 16.59 -11.20 9.61
C LEU A 5 15.90 -11.89 10.79
N GLY A 6 16.62 -12.63 11.66
CA GLY A 6 16.03 -13.32 12.80
C GLY A 6 15.08 -12.47 13.65
N PRO A 7 15.47 -11.26 14.07
CA PRO A 7 14.62 -10.40 14.91
C PRO A 7 13.33 -9.90 14.23
N ILE A 8 13.29 -9.87 12.88
CA ILE A 8 12.14 -9.39 12.11
C ILE A 8 11.35 -10.51 11.42
N THR A 9 11.81 -11.77 11.51
CA THR A 9 11.17 -12.92 10.84
C THR A 9 9.71 -13.08 11.28
N ALA A 10 9.42 -12.92 12.56
CA ALA A 10 8.06 -12.99 13.09
C ALA A 10 7.16 -11.90 12.47
N LEU A 11 7.69 -10.68 12.35
CA LEU A 11 6.95 -9.58 11.72
C LEU A 11 6.73 -9.85 10.24
N LEU A 12 7.76 -10.29 9.50
CA LEU A 12 7.65 -10.64 8.07
C LEU A 12 6.66 -11.79 7.83
N LEU A 13 6.59 -12.76 8.75
CA LEU A 13 5.58 -13.82 8.69
C LEU A 13 4.17 -13.27 8.89
N GLY A 14 3.98 -12.36 9.84
CA GLY A 14 2.70 -11.67 10.02
C GLY A 14 2.29 -10.87 8.78
N VAL A 15 3.24 -10.18 8.17
CA VAL A 15 3.05 -9.48 6.88
C VAL A 15 2.64 -10.47 5.78
N ALA A 16 3.31 -11.61 5.67
CA ALA A 16 2.98 -12.62 4.66
C ALA A 16 1.54 -13.12 4.79
N PHE A 17 1.09 -13.46 6.00
CA PHE A 17 -0.30 -13.87 6.25
C PHE A 17 -1.29 -12.75 5.96
N LEU A 18 -1.04 -11.54 6.46
CA LEU A 18 -1.89 -10.38 6.24
C LEU A 18 -2.11 -10.12 4.75
N LEU A 19 -1.02 -10.10 3.99
CA LEU A 19 -1.05 -9.72 2.58
C LEU A 19 -1.52 -10.86 1.67
N ALA A 20 -1.30 -12.12 2.04
CA ALA A 20 -1.92 -13.24 1.35
C ALA A 20 -3.46 -13.19 1.50
N GLY A 21 -3.97 -12.94 2.71
CA GLY A 21 -5.40 -12.73 2.94
C GLY A 21 -5.98 -11.53 2.19
N THR A 22 -5.22 -10.43 2.13
CA THR A 22 -5.60 -9.22 1.38
C THR A 22 -5.57 -9.48 -0.14
N GLY A 23 -4.53 -10.14 -0.67
CA GLY A 23 -4.44 -10.53 -2.07
C GLY A 23 -5.58 -11.43 -2.52
N LEU A 24 -5.96 -12.40 -1.67
CA LEU A 24 -7.14 -13.22 -1.91
C LEU A 24 -8.41 -12.37 -2.01
N GLN A 25 -8.62 -11.42 -1.12
CA GLN A 25 -9.79 -10.53 -1.16
C GLN A 25 -9.84 -9.66 -2.43
N PHE A 26 -8.71 -9.11 -2.88
CA PHE A 26 -8.66 -8.31 -4.10
C PHE A 26 -9.08 -9.07 -5.36
N THR A 27 -8.94 -10.39 -5.35
CA THR A 27 -9.36 -11.25 -6.46
C THR A 27 -10.74 -11.85 -6.21
N LEU A 28 -11.01 -12.33 -5.00
CA LEU A 28 -12.26 -12.98 -4.63
C LEU A 28 -13.47 -12.05 -4.75
N LEU A 29 -13.37 -10.83 -4.21
CA LEU A 29 -14.54 -9.95 -4.14
C LEU A 29 -15.05 -9.51 -5.51
N PRO A 30 -14.21 -9.06 -6.48
CA PRO A 30 -14.69 -8.76 -7.82
C PRO A 30 -15.21 -9.99 -8.58
N LEU A 31 -14.59 -11.17 -8.40
CA LEU A 31 -15.06 -12.43 -8.99
C LEU A 31 -16.45 -12.77 -8.46
N ARG A 32 -16.59 -12.84 -7.15
CA ARG A 32 -17.86 -13.16 -6.50
C ARG A 32 -18.95 -12.14 -6.80
N ALA A 33 -18.64 -10.85 -6.77
CA ALA A 33 -19.60 -9.80 -7.12
C ALA A 33 -20.12 -9.94 -8.56
N THR A 34 -19.25 -10.34 -9.50
CA THR A 34 -19.66 -10.63 -10.89
C THR A 34 -20.57 -11.85 -10.95
N GLU A 35 -20.26 -12.92 -10.22
CA GLU A 35 -21.09 -14.15 -10.13
C GLU A 35 -22.47 -13.87 -9.49
N GLU A 36 -22.54 -12.96 -8.53
CA GLU A 36 -23.79 -12.49 -7.88
C GLU A 36 -24.57 -11.48 -8.72
N GLY A 37 -24.08 -11.14 -9.91
CA GLY A 37 -24.77 -10.22 -10.83
C GLY A 37 -24.67 -8.75 -10.46
N PHE A 38 -23.68 -8.36 -9.65
CA PHE A 38 -23.45 -6.94 -9.38
C PHE A 38 -23.05 -6.21 -10.66
N SER A 39 -23.59 -5.00 -10.85
CA SER A 39 -23.21 -4.19 -12.01
C SER A 39 -21.72 -3.81 -11.95
N THR A 40 -21.10 -3.62 -13.10
CA THR A 40 -19.69 -3.18 -13.21
C THR A 40 -19.46 -1.89 -12.40
N LEU A 41 -20.43 -0.97 -12.38
CA LEU A 41 -20.36 0.25 -11.59
C LEU A 41 -20.38 -0.03 -10.09
N ALA A 42 -21.21 -0.97 -9.61
CA ALA A 42 -21.21 -1.37 -8.21
C ALA A 42 -19.88 -1.95 -7.78
N ILE A 43 -19.24 -2.77 -8.63
CA ILE A 43 -17.91 -3.32 -8.37
C ILE A 43 -16.85 -2.21 -8.37
N GLY A 44 -16.94 -1.25 -9.29
CA GLY A 44 -16.07 -0.08 -9.30
C GLY A 44 -16.22 0.78 -8.03
N LEU A 45 -17.46 0.99 -7.55
CA LEU A 45 -17.73 1.67 -6.29
C LEU A 45 -17.14 0.92 -5.08
N MET A 46 -17.22 -0.42 -5.05
CA MET A 46 -16.56 -1.23 -4.01
C MET A 46 -15.04 -1.04 -4.02
N GLY A 47 -14.43 -1.03 -5.21
CA GLY A 47 -13.00 -0.74 -5.36
C GLY A 47 -12.63 0.65 -4.82
N SER A 48 -13.40 1.67 -5.19
CA SER A 48 -13.23 3.05 -4.70
C SER A 48 -13.44 3.15 -3.19
N SER A 49 -14.43 2.47 -2.64
CA SER A 49 -14.72 2.44 -1.20
C SER A 49 -13.54 1.92 -0.38
N TYR A 50 -12.81 0.93 -0.89
CA TYR A 50 -11.58 0.47 -0.25
C TYR A 50 -10.55 1.60 -0.14
N PHE A 51 -10.33 2.37 -1.22
CA PHE A 51 -9.37 3.47 -1.21
C PHE A 51 -9.84 4.66 -0.37
N VAL A 52 -11.15 4.92 -0.29
CA VAL A 52 -11.71 5.89 0.69
C VAL A 52 -11.32 5.47 2.11
N GLY A 53 -11.53 4.20 2.45
CA GLY A 53 -11.12 3.65 3.73
C GLY A 53 -9.60 3.76 3.95
N PHE A 54 -8.81 3.40 2.95
CA PHE A 54 -7.35 3.44 3.02
C PHE A 54 -6.83 4.86 3.28
N VAL A 55 -7.31 5.86 2.54
CA VAL A 55 -6.96 7.28 2.77
C VAL A 55 -7.42 7.72 4.17
N GLY A 56 -8.64 7.36 4.58
CA GLY A 56 -9.13 7.61 5.93
C GLY A 56 -8.23 6.96 7.00
N GLY A 57 -7.78 5.75 6.76
CA GLY A 57 -6.83 5.04 7.63
C GLY A 57 -5.48 5.75 7.73
N CYS A 58 -4.92 6.22 6.62
CA CYS A 58 -3.68 7.01 6.65
C CYS A 58 -3.80 8.27 7.52
N LEU A 59 -4.98 8.90 7.53
CA LEU A 59 -5.22 10.14 8.28
C LEU A 59 -5.55 9.89 9.76
N PHE A 60 -6.32 8.85 10.06
CA PHE A 60 -6.89 8.65 11.40
C PHE A 60 -6.27 7.51 12.20
N SER A 61 -5.63 6.50 11.57
CA SER A 61 -4.97 5.42 12.31
C SER A 61 -3.83 5.90 13.22
N PRO A 62 -3.05 6.96 12.90
CA PRO A 62 -2.05 7.48 13.81
C PRO A 62 -2.63 7.83 15.18
N TYR A 63 -3.81 8.45 15.26
CA TYR A 63 -4.49 8.77 16.52
C TYR A 63 -4.86 7.52 17.33
N LEU A 64 -5.36 6.49 16.62
CA LEU A 64 -5.69 5.20 17.27
C LEU A 64 -4.44 4.53 17.83
N ILE A 65 -3.33 4.54 17.07
CA ILE A 65 -2.07 3.91 17.47
C ILE A 65 -1.46 4.65 18.67
N LEU A 66 -1.47 5.98 18.67
CA LEU A 66 -1.00 6.78 19.80
C LEU A 66 -1.80 6.51 21.08
N ARG A 67 -3.12 6.40 20.96
CA ARG A 67 -4.00 6.14 22.12
C ARG A 67 -3.90 4.73 22.66
N ALA A 68 -3.87 3.72 21.79
CA ALA A 68 -3.93 2.30 22.16
C ALA A 68 -2.56 1.62 22.25
N GLY A 69 -1.53 2.19 21.62
CA GLY A 69 -0.24 1.54 21.37
C GLY A 69 -0.26 0.63 20.15
N HIS A 70 0.92 0.34 19.60
CA HIS A 70 1.08 -0.38 18.32
C HIS A 70 0.45 -1.79 18.35
N ILE A 71 0.71 -2.60 19.40
CA ILE A 71 0.24 -3.99 19.46
C ILE A 71 -1.29 -4.06 19.56
N ARG A 72 -1.89 -3.23 20.42
CA ARG A 72 -3.35 -3.24 20.64
C ARG A 72 -4.08 -2.71 19.41
N ALA A 73 -3.58 -1.64 18.80
CA ALA A 73 -4.13 -1.11 17.54
C ALA A 73 -4.04 -2.13 16.42
N PHE A 74 -2.89 -2.81 16.27
CA PHE A 74 -2.71 -3.90 15.30
C PHE A 74 -3.75 -5.01 15.52
N ALA A 75 -3.88 -5.50 16.75
CA ALA A 75 -4.83 -6.56 17.11
C ALA A 75 -6.27 -6.17 16.79
N ALA A 76 -6.67 -4.96 17.18
CA ALA A 76 -8.01 -4.45 16.92
C ALA A 76 -8.31 -4.34 15.41
N MET A 77 -7.38 -3.79 14.63
CA MET A 77 -7.53 -3.64 13.19
C MET A 77 -7.59 -4.99 12.47
N VAL A 78 -6.75 -5.98 12.87
CA VAL A 78 -6.84 -7.35 12.33
C VAL A 78 -8.19 -7.98 12.66
N ALA A 79 -8.66 -7.87 13.90
CA ALA A 79 -9.95 -8.43 14.30
C ALA A 79 -11.12 -7.84 13.50
N VAL A 80 -11.13 -6.51 13.33
CA VAL A 80 -12.15 -5.80 12.55
C VAL A 80 -12.07 -6.20 11.07
N ALA A 81 -10.88 -6.26 10.47
CA ALA A 81 -10.70 -6.68 9.09
C ALA A 81 -11.16 -8.14 8.88
N THR A 82 -10.82 -9.04 9.80
CA THR A 82 -11.26 -10.44 9.77
C THR A 82 -12.78 -10.55 9.84
N ALA A 83 -13.42 -9.84 10.76
CA ALA A 83 -14.88 -9.81 10.86
C ALA A 83 -15.53 -9.27 9.59
N ALA A 84 -14.98 -8.18 9.02
CA ALA A 84 -15.50 -7.60 7.78
C ALA A 84 -15.42 -8.57 6.61
N VAL A 85 -14.36 -9.39 6.50
CA VAL A 85 -14.26 -10.42 5.46
C VAL A 85 -15.37 -11.46 5.60
N LEU A 86 -15.63 -11.95 6.81
CA LEU A 86 -16.70 -12.91 7.04
C LEU A 86 -18.09 -12.31 6.78
N CYS A 87 -18.28 -11.02 7.11
CA CYS A 87 -19.53 -10.33 6.82
C CYS A 87 -19.82 -10.20 5.30
N HIS A 88 -18.80 -10.16 4.42
CA HIS A 88 -19.04 -10.21 2.98
C HIS A 88 -19.71 -11.51 2.54
N ALA A 89 -19.40 -12.65 3.20
CA ALA A 89 -20.03 -13.94 2.88
C ALA A 89 -21.47 -14.04 3.41
N ILE A 90 -21.81 -13.29 4.47
CA ILE A 90 -23.13 -13.35 5.12
C ILE A 90 -24.12 -12.40 4.44
N ALA A 91 -23.69 -11.20 4.09
CA ALA A 91 -24.55 -10.14 3.56
C ALA A 91 -24.12 -9.81 2.11
N ILE A 92 -24.71 -10.49 1.14
CA ILE A 92 -24.37 -10.36 -0.29
C ILE A 92 -25.21 -9.20 -0.88
N GLU A 93 -24.74 -8.00 -0.66
CA GLU A 93 -25.39 -6.76 -1.15
C GLU A 93 -24.33 -5.70 -1.50
N PRO A 94 -24.45 -4.98 -2.64
CA PRO A 94 -23.44 -4.02 -3.09
C PRO A 94 -23.14 -2.90 -2.08
N SER A 95 -24.15 -2.35 -1.43
CA SER A 95 -24.00 -1.27 -0.43
C SER A 95 -23.28 -1.73 0.82
N THR A 96 -23.62 -2.93 1.32
CA THR A 96 -22.95 -3.56 2.46
C THR A 96 -21.50 -3.87 2.13
N TRP A 97 -21.24 -4.42 0.94
CA TRP A 97 -19.87 -4.70 0.51
C TRP A 97 -19.04 -3.44 0.36
N ALA A 98 -19.61 -2.36 -0.17
CA ALA A 98 -18.93 -1.06 -0.23
C ALA A 98 -18.56 -0.53 1.17
N ALA A 99 -19.48 -0.61 2.14
CA ALA A 99 -19.22 -0.20 3.52
C ALA A 99 -18.12 -1.07 4.18
N LEU A 100 -18.17 -2.40 4.01
CA LEU A 100 -17.15 -3.31 4.50
C LEU A 100 -15.78 -3.07 3.84
N ARG A 101 -15.75 -2.63 2.57
CA ARG A 101 -14.52 -2.25 1.87
C ARG A 101 -13.92 -0.97 2.43
N VAL A 102 -14.71 0.03 2.83
CA VAL A 102 -14.21 1.20 3.57
C VAL A 102 -13.51 0.74 4.84
N LEU A 103 -14.17 -0.15 5.59
CA LEU A 103 -13.64 -0.64 6.87
C LEU A 103 -12.33 -1.44 6.69
N THR A 104 -12.28 -2.36 5.71
CA THR A 104 -11.06 -3.13 5.42
C THR A 104 -9.93 -2.26 4.91
N GLY A 105 -10.20 -1.25 4.07
CA GLY A 105 -9.21 -0.29 3.62
C GLY A 105 -8.62 0.52 4.77
N PHE A 106 -9.48 1.02 5.68
CA PHE A 106 -9.04 1.73 6.88
C PHE A 106 -8.11 0.88 7.75
N CYS A 107 -8.54 -0.36 8.04
CA CYS A 107 -7.73 -1.28 8.84
C CYS A 107 -6.38 -1.56 8.18
N LEU A 108 -6.37 -1.80 6.87
CA LEU A 108 -5.12 -2.14 6.19
C LEU A 108 -4.12 -0.99 6.19
N ALA A 109 -4.57 0.26 5.99
CA ALA A 109 -3.69 1.43 6.09
C ALA A 109 -3.04 1.54 7.48
N GLY A 110 -3.81 1.36 8.54
CA GLY A 110 -3.29 1.37 9.91
C GLY A 110 -2.35 0.19 10.21
N LEU A 111 -2.64 -1.00 9.65
CA LEU A 111 -1.77 -2.17 9.77
C LEU A 111 -0.42 -1.95 9.07
N TYR A 112 -0.41 -1.36 7.88
CA TYR A 112 0.84 -0.97 7.20
C TYR A 112 1.64 0.01 8.05
N LEU A 113 0.98 1.04 8.60
CA LEU A 113 1.64 2.04 9.43
C LEU A 113 2.33 1.41 10.66
N VAL A 114 1.67 0.47 11.35
CA VAL A 114 2.25 -0.27 12.47
C VAL A 114 3.43 -1.14 12.03
N ILE A 115 3.29 -1.90 10.94
CA ILE A 115 4.34 -2.79 10.42
C ILE A 115 5.59 -1.98 10.07
N GLU A 116 5.42 -0.89 9.34
CA GLU A 116 6.52 -0.06 8.87
C GLU A 116 7.21 0.70 10.00
N SER A 117 6.43 1.15 11.00
CA SER A 117 7.00 1.71 12.23
C SER A 117 7.95 0.71 12.91
N TRP A 118 7.54 -0.56 13.02
CA TRP A 118 8.40 -1.60 13.60
C TRP A 118 9.60 -1.96 12.73
N LEU A 119 9.43 -2.05 11.41
CA LEU A 119 10.54 -2.33 10.51
C LEU A 119 11.60 -1.24 10.55
N ASN A 120 11.16 0.03 10.58
CA ASN A 120 12.06 1.18 10.68
C ASN A 120 12.81 1.23 12.02
N ASP A 121 12.13 0.94 13.14
CA ASP A 121 12.74 0.87 14.47
C ASP A 121 13.80 -0.23 14.59
N ARG A 122 13.61 -1.36 13.87
CA ARG A 122 14.52 -2.51 13.89
C ARG A 122 15.66 -2.43 12.87
N ALA A 123 15.55 -1.55 11.89
CA ALA A 123 16.53 -1.36 10.86
C ALA A 123 17.64 -0.40 11.34
N SER A 124 18.87 -0.90 11.47
CA SER A 124 20.06 -0.04 11.59
C SER A 124 20.42 0.57 10.24
N ASN A 125 21.20 1.63 10.23
CA ASN A 125 21.70 2.24 8.98
C ASN A 125 22.38 1.23 8.05
N ASP A 126 23.11 0.24 8.63
CA ASP A 126 23.86 -0.75 7.86
C ASP A 126 22.98 -1.85 7.23
N ASN A 127 21.81 -2.14 7.82
CA ASN A 127 20.94 -3.25 7.38
C ASN A 127 19.58 -2.80 6.83
N ARG A 128 19.28 -1.50 6.85
CA ARG A 128 17.98 -0.96 6.45
C ARG A 128 17.59 -1.37 5.02
N GLY A 129 18.52 -1.29 4.08
CA GLY A 129 18.27 -1.73 2.70
C GLY A 129 17.89 -3.21 2.60
N LEU A 130 18.56 -4.10 3.35
CA LEU A 130 18.24 -5.53 3.37
C LEU A 130 16.87 -5.81 4.00
N VAL A 131 16.58 -5.19 5.13
CA VAL A 131 15.29 -5.33 5.86
C VAL A 131 14.14 -4.91 4.96
N MET A 132 14.25 -3.74 4.33
CA MET A 132 13.20 -3.20 3.47
C MET A 132 13.06 -3.98 2.16
N SER A 133 14.17 -4.47 1.57
CA SER A 133 14.09 -5.35 0.40
C SER A 133 13.39 -6.66 0.72
N ALA A 134 13.69 -7.26 1.89
CA ALA A 134 12.98 -8.47 2.35
C ALA A 134 11.48 -8.21 2.54
N TYR A 135 11.11 -7.08 3.15
CA TYR A 135 9.72 -6.67 3.30
C TYR A 135 8.98 -6.55 1.96
N ILE A 136 9.60 -5.91 0.97
CA ILE A 136 8.99 -5.73 -0.36
C ILE A 136 8.81 -7.06 -1.08
N VAL A 137 9.81 -7.96 -1.02
CA VAL A 137 9.73 -9.30 -1.61
C VAL A 137 8.59 -10.10 -0.95
N VAL A 138 8.49 -10.07 0.38
CA VAL A 138 7.41 -10.72 1.12
C VAL A 138 6.06 -10.12 0.74
N ASN A 139 5.99 -8.78 0.65
CA ASN A 139 4.76 -8.07 0.30
C ASN A 139 4.20 -8.52 -1.05
N TYR A 140 4.96 -8.33 -2.13
CA TYR A 140 4.49 -8.69 -3.47
C TYR A 140 4.30 -10.21 -3.62
N GLY A 141 5.19 -11.02 -3.04
CA GLY A 141 5.06 -12.48 -3.06
C GLY A 141 3.80 -12.96 -2.35
N ALA A 142 3.48 -12.41 -1.18
CA ALA A 142 2.28 -12.76 -0.43
C ALA A 142 0.99 -12.31 -1.15
N VAL A 143 0.96 -11.08 -1.69
CA VAL A 143 -0.19 -10.58 -2.45
C VAL A 143 -0.44 -11.47 -3.69
N THR A 144 0.60 -11.74 -4.48
CA THR A 144 0.50 -12.57 -5.68
C THR A 144 0.05 -14.00 -5.35
N THR A 145 0.63 -14.60 -4.30
CA THR A 145 0.20 -15.92 -3.82
C THR A 145 -1.26 -15.88 -3.35
N GLY A 146 -1.63 -14.85 -2.58
CA GLY A 146 -2.99 -14.65 -2.10
C GLY A 146 -4.02 -14.58 -3.24
N GLN A 147 -3.71 -13.87 -4.32
CA GLN A 147 -4.57 -13.79 -5.50
C GLN A 147 -4.85 -15.18 -6.09
N MET A 148 -3.85 -16.07 -6.10
CA MET A 148 -4.00 -17.44 -6.61
C MET A 148 -4.77 -18.37 -5.67
N LEU A 149 -4.83 -18.09 -4.36
CA LEU A 149 -5.59 -18.92 -3.40
C LEU A 149 -7.09 -18.97 -3.72
N VAL A 150 -7.62 -18.04 -4.49
CA VAL A 150 -9.02 -18.06 -4.94
C VAL A 150 -9.36 -19.31 -5.77
N THR A 151 -8.36 -19.99 -6.33
CA THR A 151 -8.53 -21.19 -7.13
C THR A 151 -8.69 -22.47 -6.32
N LEU A 152 -8.44 -22.43 -5.00
CA LEU A 152 -8.43 -23.62 -4.14
C LEU A 152 -9.84 -24.15 -3.79
N TYR A 153 -10.85 -23.27 -3.78
CA TYR A 153 -12.21 -23.59 -3.37
C TYR A 153 -13.25 -23.06 -4.36
N PRO A 154 -14.46 -23.65 -4.39
CA PRO A 154 -15.58 -23.08 -5.12
C PRO A 154 -15.89 -21.66 -4.62
N ARG A 155 -15.94 -20.70 -5.52
CA ARG A 155 -16.14 -19.27 -5.17
C ARG A 155 -17.53 -18.95 -4.64
N ALA A 156 -18.52 -19.77 -4.99
CA ALA A 156 -19.88 -19.64 -4.50
C ALA A 156 -20.02 -19.99 -3.02
N GLY A 157 -19.04 -20.72 -2.45
CA GLY A 157 -19.04 -21.15 -1.06
C GLY A 157 -18.54 -20.09 -0.08
N PHE A 158 -18.61 -20.47 1.19
CA PHE A 158 -18.08 -19.70 2.31
C PHE A 158 -16.56 -19.85 2.47
N GLU A 159 -16.00 -20.93 1.95
CA GLU A 159 -14.62 -21.37 2.18
C GLU A 159 -13.56 -20.34 1.76
N PRO A 160 -13.66 -19.63 0.60
CA PRO A 160 -12.68 -18.62 0.25
C PRO A 160 -12.66 -17.45 1.22
N PHE A 161 -13.83 -17.03 1.73
CA PHE A 161 -13.92 -15.97 2.75
C PHE A 161 -13.36 -16.45 4.08
N ALA A 162 -13.62 -17.70 4.48
CA ALA A 162 -13.04 -18.30 5.67
C ALA A 162 -11.52 -18.39 5.57
N LEU A 163 -10.97 -18.79 4.41
CA LEU A 163 -9.52 -18.82 4.19
C LEU A 163 -8.90 -17.42 4.31
N ALA A 164 -9.51 -16.40 3.70
CA ALA A 164 -9.04 -15.02 3.82
C ALA A 164 -9.06 -14.54 5.28
N ALA A 165 -10.13 -14.86 6.02
CA ALA A 165 -10.27 -14.54 7.43
C ALA A 165 -9.22 -15.25 8.30
N ILE A 166 -8.95 -16.53 8.05
CA ILE A 166 -7.91 -17.31 8.74
C ILE A 166 -6.53 -16.68 8.51
N LEU A 167 -6.20 -16.34 7.27
CA LEU A 167 -4.92 -15.70 6.95
C LEU A 167 -4.78 -14.35 7.69
N LEU A 168 -5.82 -13.51 7.68
CA LEU A 168 -5.81 -12.26 8.43
C LEU A 168 -5.64 -12.50 9.94
N ALA A 169 -6.39 -13.44 10.51
CA ALA A 169 -6.31 -13.77 11.93
C ALA A 169 -4.92 -14.32 12.33
N LEU A 170 -4.30 -15.15 11.49
CA LEU A 170 -2.96 -15.67 11.72
C LEU A 170 -1.87 -14.58 11.70
N ALA A 171 -2.12 -13.46 11.02
CA ALA A 171 -1.16 -12.36 10.97
C ALA A 171 -0.87 -11.76 12.36
N ILE A 172 -1.81 -11.84 13.29
CA ILE A 172 -1.63 -11.29 14.65
C ILE A 172 -0.68 -12.15 15.50
N VAL A 173 -0.67 -13.47 15.29
CA VAL A 173 0.01 -14.42 16.17
C VAL A 173 1.51 -14.12 16.32
N PRO A 174 2.30 -14.00 15.24
CA PRO A 174 3.72 -13.73 15.36
C PRO A 174 4.00 -12.33 15.94
N VAL A 175 3.09 -11.38 15.72
CA VAL A 175 3.22 -9.99 16.21
C VAL A 175 3.01 -9.92 17.72
N VAL A 176 1.96 -10.56 18.24
CA VAL A 176 1.63 -10.54 19.68
C VAL A 176 2.62 -11.39 20.50
N LEU A 177 3.13 -12.48 19.93
CA LEU A 177 4.12 -13.34 20.59
C LEU A 177 5.53 -12.76 20.61
N THR A 178 5.78 -11.66 19.86
CA THR A 178 7.11 -11.04 19.87
C THR A 178 7.37 -10.35 21.20
N ARG A 179 8.55 -10.57 21.79
CA ARG A 179 9.00 -9.91 23.02
C ARG A 179 9.66 -8.56 22.77
N SER A 180 9.55 -8.05 21.58
CA SER A 180 10.18 -6.80 21.16
C SER A 180 9.51 -5.59 21.80
N ALA A 181 10.30 -4.59 22.22
CA ALA A 181 9.78 -3.30 22.67
C ALA A 181 8.94 -2.64 21.56
N GLN A 182 7.94 -1.88 21.94
CA GLN A 182 7.15 -1.10 20.98
C GLN A 182 8.00 -0.01 20.35
N PRO A 183 7.79 0.32 19.06
CA PRO A 183 8.44 1.44 18.42
C PRO A 183 8.15 2.77 19.12
N ALA A 184 8.97 3.78 18.83
CA ALA A 184 8.70 5.15 19.27
C ALA A 184 7.31 5.62 18.77
N PRO A 185 6.66 6.56 19.50
CA PRO A 185 5.37 7.11 19.09
C PRO A 185 5.41 7.70 17.68
N ILE A 186 4.31 7.54 16.95
CA ILE A 186 4.15 8.05 15.59
C ILE A 186 4.04 9.57 15.63
N THR A 187 4.76 10.27 14.75
CA THR A 187 4.65 11.73 14.60
C THR A 187 3.63 12.08 13.53
N PHE A 188 2.82 13.11 13.78
CA PHE A 188 1.87 13.62 12.80
C PHE A 188 2.57 14.41 11.72
N VAL A 189 2.21 14.14 10.47
CA VAL A 189 2.73 14.85 9.31
C VAL A 189 1.66 15.80 8.79
N ARG A 190 2.03 17.05 8.55
CA ARG A 190 1.12 18.03 7.94
C ARG A 190 1.10 17.83 6.44
N PHE A 191 -0.08 17.52 5.89
CA PHE A 191 -0.27 17.45 4.45
C PHE A 191 -0.31 18.86 3.83
N ARG A 192 0.68 19.20 3.00
CA ARG A 192 0.80 20.50 2.32
C ARG A 192 0.84 20.32 0.79
N PRO A 193 -0.28 20.01 0.15
CA PRO A 193 -0.29 19.69 -1.29
C PRO A 193 0.20 20.85 -2.17
N LEU A 194 -0.09 22.08 -1.79
CA LEU A 194 0.33 23.24 -2.56
C LEU A 194 1.85 23.45 -2.49
N HIS A 195 2.47 23.16 -1.35
CA HIS A 195 3.93 23.21 -1.21
C HIS A 195 4.58 22.13 -2.10
N LEU A 196 4.10 20.89 -2.02
CA LEU A 196 4.56 19.79 -2.86
C LEU A 196 4.35 20.09 -4.36
N TYR A 197 3.20 20.69 -4.74
CA TYR A 197 2.95 21.08 -6.13
C TYR A 197 3.93 22.15 -6.63
N ARG A 198 4.26 23.14 -5.80
CA ARG A 198 5.21 24.21 -6.19
C ARG A 198 6.63 23.66 -6.36
N ALA A 199 7.08 22.79 -5.48
CA ALA A 199 8.42 22.20 -5.52
C ALA A 199 8.54 21.08 -6.56
N ALA A 200 7.59 20.14 -6.59
CA ALA A 200 7.62 18.93 -7.40
C ALA A 200 6.26 18.66 -8.08
N PRO A 201 5.83 19.49 -9.06
CA PRO A 201 4.52 19.37 -9.69
C PRO A 201 4.32 18.01 -10.40
N VAL A 202 5.38 17.46 -11.01
CA VAL A 202 5.33 16.13 -11.64
C VAL A 202 5.09 15.05 -10.60
N ALA A 203 5.58 15.21 -9.38
CA ALA A 203 5.36 14.25 -8.31
C ALA A 203 3.89 14.23 -7.86
N LEU A 204 3.29 15.38 -7.56
CA LEU A 204 1.91 15.44 -7.09
C LEU A 204 0.92 14.99 -8.17
N VAL A 205 1.00 15.58 -9.38
CA VAL A 205 0.11 15.23 -10.49
C VAL A 205 0.34 13.79 -10.94
N GLY A 206 1.60 13.36 -11.00
CA GLY A 206 1.98 12.00 -11.36
C GLY A 206 1.42 10.97 -10.40
N SER A 207 1.57 11.20 -9.08
CA SER A 207 1.01 10.30 -8.06
C SER A 207 -0.51 10.18 -8.19
N PHE A 208 -1.21 11.29 -8.37
CA PHE A 208 -2.67 11.28 -8.55
C PHE A 208 -3.10 10.50 -9.80
N MET A 209 -2.50 10.78 -10.97
CA MET A 209 -2.87 10.13 -12.23
C MET A 209 -2.47 8.65 -12.27
N ILE A 210 -1.32 8.29 -11.70
CA ILE A 210 -0.91 6.90 -11.55
C ILE A 210 -1.82 6.19 -10.56
N GLY A 211 -2.21 6.86 -9.46
CA GLY A 211 -3.22 6.38 -8.53
C GLY A 211 -4.54 6.07 -9.23
N MET A 212 -5.01 6.94 -10.12
CA MET A 212 -6.22 6.67 -10.93
C MET A 212 -6.08 5.42 -11.78
N ALA A 213 -4.98 5.26 -12.51
CA ALA A 213 -4.75 4.11 -13.39
C ALA A 213 -4.57 2.80 -12.60
N ASN A 214 -3.75 2.82 -11.55
CA ASN A 214 -3.50 1.64 -10.71
C ASN A 214 -4.74 1.27 -9.89
N GLY A 215 -5.42 2.26 -9.28
CA GLY A 215 -6.67 2.04 -8.56
C GLY A 215 -7.75 1.41 -9.44
N ALA A 216 -7.88 1.86 -10.70
CA ALA A 216 -8.77 1.24 -11.67
C ALA A 216 -8.44 -0.25 -11.88
N PHE A 217 -7.16 -0.58 -12.10
CA PHE A 217 -6.72 -1.97 -12.23
C PHE A 217 -7.04 -2.81 -10.97
N TRP A 218 -6.70 -2.30 -9.79
CA TRP A 218 -6.99 -3.00 -8.53
C TRP A 218 -8.49 -3.19 -8.27
N GLY A 219 -9.33 -2.24 -8.70
CA GLY A 219 -10.77 -2.30 -8.50
C GLY A 219 -11.51 -3.21 -9.47
N VAL A 220 -11.17 -3.13 -10.78
CA VAL A 220 -11.95 -3.81 -11.84
C VAL A 220 -11.10 -4.59 -12.84
N GLY A 221 -9.80 -4.81 -12.59
CA GLY A 221 -8.93 -5.58 -13.49
C GLY A 221 -9.35 -7.03 -13.67
N VAL A 222 -9.84 -7.67 -12.60
CA VAL A 222 -10.38 -9.02 -12.66
C VAL A 222 -11.70 -9.07 -13.43
N VAL A 223 -12.55 -8.04 -13.31
CA VAL A 223 -13.80 -7.90 -14.08
C VAL A 223 -13.51 -7.76 -15.57
N PHE A 224 -12.48 -6.97 -15.92
CA PHE A 224 -12.00 -6.91 -17.29
C PHE A 224 -11.63 -8.29 -17.84
N ALA A 225 -10.84 -9.05 -17.08
CA ALA A 225 -10.36 -10.36 -17.50
C ALA A 225 -11.51 -11.35 -17.76
N LEU A 226 -12.50 -11.39 -16.84
CA LEU A 226 -13.73 -12.18 -17.01
C LEU A 226 -14.54 -11.72 -18.23
N GLY A 227 -14.78 -10.41 -18.35
CA GLY A 227 -15.52 -9.82 -19.47
C GLY A 227 -14.85 -10.02 -20.82
N SER A 228 -13.53 -10.25 -20.83
CA SER A 228 -12.73 -10.59 -22.01
C SER A 228 -12.73 -12.09 -22.33
N GLY A 229 -13.53 -12.90 -21.63
CA GLY A 229 -13.71 -14.34 -21.92
C GLY A 229 -12.74 -15.27 -21.19
N LEU A 230 -11.94 -14.78 -20.24
CA LEU A 230 -11.16 -15.65 -19.37
C LEU A 230 -12.07 -16.28 -18.31
N ASP A 231 -11.80 -17.56 -17.98
CA ASP A 231 -12.38 -18.15 -16.79
C ASP A 231 -11.79 -17.52 -15.51
N ALA A 232 -12.36 -17.82 -14.37
CA ALA A 232 -11.95 -17.20 -13.12
C ALA A 232 -10.51 -17.56 -12.69
N THR A 233 -10.01 -18.73 -13.06
CA THR A 233 -8.63 -19.15 -12.79
C THR A 233 -7.65 -18.31 -13.63
N LEU A 234 -7.95 -18.14 -14.91
CA LEU A 234 -7.16 -17.30 -15.80
C LEU A 234 -7.29 -15.81 -15.46
N ALA A 235 -8.45 -15.35 -14.98
CA ALA A 235 -8.64 -13.98 -14.50
C ALA A 235 -7.81 -13.70 -13.24
N ALA A 236 -7.75 -14.63 -12.28
CA ALA A 236 -6.85 -14.54 -11.14
C ALA A 236 -5.38 -14.57 -11.56
N THR A 237 -5.04 -15.44 -12.53
CA THR A 237 -3.70 -15.52 -13.11
C THR A 237 -3.31 -14.21 -13.80
N PHE A 238 -4.20 -13.61 -14.57
CA PHE A 238 -3.98 -12.30 -15.20
C PHE A 238 -3.65 -11.22 -14.16
N ALA A 239 -4.45 -11.10 -13.10
CA ALA A 239 -4.19 -10.16 -12.02
C ALA A 239 -2.83 -10.40 -11.36
N SER A 240 -2.51 -11.67 -11.06
CA SER A 240 -1.24 -12.08 -10.45
C SER A 240 -0.04 -11.79 -11.35
N VAL A 241 -0.16 -12.04 -12.65
CA VAL A 241 0.89 -11.77 -13.66
C VAL A 241 1.19 -10.29 -13.74
N VAL A 242 0.17 -9.43 -13.76
CA VAL A 242 0.35 -7.97 -13.79
C VAL A 242 1.11 -7.49 -12.54
N VAL A 243 0.71 -7.97 -11.35
CA VAL A 243 1.34 -7.58 -10.08
C VAL A 243 2.77 -8.10 -9.99
N ALA A 244 3.00 -9.36 -10.33
CA ALA A 244 4.33 -9.98 -10.32
C ALA A 244 5.28 -9.28 -11.32
N ALA A 245 4.80 -8.96 -12.52
CA ALA A 245 5.58 -8.26 -13.53
C ALA A 245 6.02 -6.86 -13.03
N GLY A 246 5.10 -6.12 -12.41
CA GLY A 246 5.42 -4.84 -11.79
C GLY A 246 6.44 -4.96 -10.67
N ALA A 247 6.30 -5.96 -9.80
CA ALA A 247 7.23 -6.23 -8.72
C ALA A 247 8.65 -6.53 -9.23
N LEU A 248 8.76 -7.39 -10.24
CA LEU A 248 10.04 -7.73 -10.87
C LEU A 248 10.69 -6.53 -11.56
N ALA A 249 9.90 -5.65 -12.14
CA ALA A 249 10.37 -4.47 -12.85
C ALA A 249 10.85 -3.34 -11.91
N GLN A 250 10.40 -3.30 -10.66
CA GLN A 250 10.72 -2.22 -9.71
C GLN A 250 12.22 -2.00 -9.54
N TRP A 251 12.97 -3.08 -9.32
CA TRP A 251 14.40 -2.97 -9.06
C TRP A 251 15.22 -2.51 -10.27
N PRO A 252 15.09 -3.10 -11.48
CA PRO A 252 15.84 -2.63 -12.66
C PRO A 252 15.44 -1.20 -13.05
N ILE A 253 14.15 -0.85 -13.00
CA ILE A 253 13.67 0.50 -13.31
C ILE A 253 14.19 1.51 -12.27
N GLY A 254 14.21 1.15 -10.99
CA GLY A 254 14.79 1.97 -9.95
C GLY A 254 16.26 2.30 -10.21
N ARG A 255 17.09 1.29 -10.56
CA ARG A 255 18.49 1.51 -10.92
C ARG A 255 18.67 2.38 -12.17
N MET A 256 17.83 2.17 -13.18
CA MET A 256 17.86 3.03 -14.37
C MET A 256 17.53 4.49 -14.01
N SER A 257 16.64 4.71 -13.05
CA SER A 257 16.23 6.05 -12.61
C SER A 257 17.36 6.87 -11.99
N ASP A 258 18.36 6.22 -11.42
CA ASP A 258 19.53 6.90 -10.87
C ASP A 258 20.46 7.45 -11.97
N GLN A 259 20.48 6.80 -13.14
CA GLN A 259 21.38 7.11 -14.26
C GLN A 259 20.76 8.11 -15.25
N VAL A 260 19.44 8.08 -15.48
CA VAL A 260 18.71 8.92 -16.42
C VAL A 260 17.81 9.93 -15.69
N ASP A 261 17.39 11.00 -16.37
CA ASP A 261 16.35 11.88 -15.82
C ASP A 261 15.07 11.09 -15.56
N ARG A 262 14.61 11.10 -14.29
CA ARG A 262 13.42 10.37 -13.86
C ARG A 262 12.17 10.72 -14.66
N ARG A 263 12.07 11.95 -15.18
CA ARG A 263 10.95 12.38 -16.04
C ARG A 263 11.00 11.72 -17.41
N VAL A 264 12.21 11.55 -17.99
CA VAL A 264 12.39 10.85 -19.28
C VAL A 264 12.05 9.36 -19.12
N LEU A 265 12.56 8.74 -18.06
CA LEU A 265 12.23 7.35 -17.76
C LEU A 265 10.73 7.16 -17.52
N LEU A 266 10.11 8.07 -16.76
CA LEU A 266 8.65 8.06 -16.54
C LEU A 266 7.88 8.19 -17.86
N ALA A 267 8.31 9.08 -18.76
CA ALA A 267 7.68 9.26 -20.05
C ALA A 267 7.78 7.99 -20.92
N MET A 268 8.92 7.29 -20.89
CA MET A 268 9.09 6.01 -21.59
C MET A 268 8.18 4.92 -21.02
N LEU A 269 8.09 4.81 -19.69
CA LEU A 269 7.19 3.86 -19.02
C LEU A 269 5.72 4.14 -19.34
N LEU A 270 5.31 5.42 -19.30
CA LEU A 270 3.96 5.84 -19.65
C LEU A 270 3.65 5.54 -21.12
N GLY A 271 4.55 5.84 -22.05
CA GLY A 271 4.38 5.53 -23.47
C GLY A 271 4.18 4.03 -23.71
N GLY A 272 5.02 3.21 -23.09
CA GLY A 272 4.92 1.75 -23.21
C GLY A 272 3.66 1.19 -22.54
N SER A 273 3.28 1.69 -21.35
CA SER A 273 2.06 1.24 -20.68
C SER A 273 0.78 1.67 -21.40
N ILE A 274 0.77 2.85 -22.05
CA ILE A 274 -0.31 3.29 -22.92
C ILE A 274 -0.43 2.32 -24.11
N ALA A 275 0.67 1.98 -24.77
CA ALA A 275 0.65 1.05 -25.91
C ALA A 275 0.13 -0.34 -25.49
N ALA A 276 0.62 -0.89 -24.37
CA ALA A 276 0.14 -2.16 -23.81
C ALA A 276 -1.33 -2.09 -23.41
N GLY A 277 -1.76 -0.98 -22.78
CA GLY A 277 -3.14 -0.75 -22.39
C GLY A 277 -4.08 -0.65 -23.61
N LEU A 278 -3.70 0.11 -24.64
CA LEU A 278 -4.48 0.18 -25.89
C LEU A 278 -4.57 -1.19 -26.56
N ALA A 279 -3.49 -1.97 -26.56
CA ALA A 279 -3.50 -3.34 -27.07
C ALA A 279 -4.47 -4.23 -26.28
N LEU A 280 -4.46 -4.17 -24.93
CA LEU A 280 -5.41 -4.89 -24.08
C LEU A 280 -6.86 -4.45 -24.30
N GLY A 281 -7.10 -3.16 -24.56
CA GLY A 281 -8.45 -2.62 -24.73
C GLY A 281 -9.06 -2.83 -26.11
N LEU A 282 -8.24 -2.94 -27.17
CA LEU A 282 -8.70 -2.86 -28.56
C LEU A 282 -8.44 -4.12 -29.39
N LEU A 283 -7.42 -4.94 -29.02
CA LEU A 283 -7.08 -6.12 -29.82
C LEU A 283 -7.94 -7.33 -29.45
N PRO A 284 -8.18 -8.25 -30.40
CA PRO A 284 -8.84 -9.51 -30.12
C PRO A 284 -8.13 -10.28 -29.00
N ALA A 285 -8.90 -10.69 -27.98
CA ALA A 285 -8.38 -11.33 -26.79
C ALA A 285 -8.23 -12.85 -26.99
N THR A 286 -7.01 -13.35 -26.79
CA THR A 286 -6.77 -14.77 -26.49
C THR A 286 -6.19 -14.89 -25.10
N PRO A 287 -6.35 -16.02 -24.39
CA PRO A 287 -5.75 -16.16 -23.06
C PRO A 287 -4.26 -15.83 -23.02
N THR A 288 -3.51 -16.29 -24.01
CA THR A 288 -2.07 -16.04 -24.11
C THR A 288 -1.75 -14.57 -24.36
N SER A 289 -2.47 -13.91 -25.29
CA SER A 289 -2.25 -12.49 -25.58
C SER A 289 -2.59 -11.60 -24.39
N LEU A 290 -3.66 -11.90 -23.64
CA LEU A 290 -4.03 -11.19 -22.43
C LEU A 290 -2.96 -11.31 -21.34
N LEU A 291 -2.43 -12.51 -21.11
CA LEU A 291 -1.36 -12.71 -20.12
C LEU A 291 -0.06 -12.01 -20.54
N MET A 292 0.35 -12.08 -21.81
CA MET A 292 1.55 -11.40 -22.31
C MET A 292 1.43 -9.88 -22.23
N LEU A 293 0.30 -9.33 -22.67
CA LEU A 293 0.04 -7.89 -22.61
C LEU A 293 -0.16 -7.41 -21.17
N GLY A 294 -0.78 -8.24 -20.32
CA GLY A 294 -0.87 -8.00 -18.88
C GLY A 294 0.51 -7.92 -18.22
N PHE A 295 1.42 -8.83 -18.57
CA PHE A 295 2.80 -8.79 -18.12
C PHE A 295 3.50 -7.50 -18.55
N ALA A 296 3.38 -7.13 -19.83
CA ALA A 296 3.95 -5.90 -20.37
C ALA A 296 3.37 -4.65 -19.66
N PHE A 297 2.04 -4.61 -19.51
CA PHE A 297 1.38 -3.51 -18.79
C PHE A 297 1.85 -3.40 -17.34
N GLY A 298 1.90 -4.51 -16.60
CA GLY A 298 2.36 -4.54 -15.21
C GLY A 298 3.79 -4.05 -15.06
N THR A 299 4.70 -4.53 -15.95
CA THR A 299 6.10 -4.11 -16.00
C THR A 299 6.26 -2.60 -16.19
N LEU A 300 5.40 -1.98 -16.98
CA LEU A 300 5.55 -0.58 -17.38
C LEU A 300 4.72 0.39 -16.51
N ALA A 301 3.52 -0.03 -16.06
CA ALA A 301 2.60 0.84 -15.33
C ALA A 301 2.91 0.90 -13.83
N LEU A 302 3.12 -0.25 -13.17
CA LEU A 302 3.19 -0.30 -11.71
C LEU A 302 4.42 0.40 -11.10
N PRO A 303 5.63 0.37 -11.70
CA PRO A 303 6.78 1.08 -11.17
C PRO A 303 6.66 2.62 -11.25
N GLY A 304 5.69 3.13 -12.01
CA GLY A 304 5.49 4.56 -12.18
C GLY A 304 5.37 5.33 -10.87
N TYR A 305 4.65 4.77 -9.87
CA TYR A 305 4.52 5.40 -8.55
C TYR A 305 5.88 5.58 -7.86
N SER A 306 6.68 4.54 -7.81
CA SER A 306 8.00 4.59 -7.17
C SER A 306 8.91 5.63 -7.83
N LEU A 307 8.80 5.76 -9.15
CA LEU A 307 9.59 6.75 -9.90
C LEU A 307 9.14 8.19 -9.60
N VAL A 308 7.83 8.42 -9.46
CA VAL A 308 7.27 9.74 -9.10
C VAL A 308 7.61 10.11 -7.68
N ALA A 309 7.55 9.15 -6.74
CA ALA A 309 7.96 9.32 -5.36
C ALA A 309 9.45 9.68 -5.26
N ALA A 310 10.31 8.94 -5.96
CA ALA A 310 11.73 9.26 -6.03
C ALA A 310 11.99 10.65 -6.61
N HIS A 311 11.22 11.08 -7.63
CA HIS A 311 11.31 12.44 -8.17
C HIS A 311 10.88 13.50 -7.14
N ALA A 312 9.91 13.20 -6.27
CA ALA A 312 9.53 14.09 -5.18
C ALA A 312 10.70 14.29 -4.20
N TYR A 313 11.35 13.20 -3.77
CA TYR A 313 12.50 13.27 -2.86
C TYR A 313 13.70 14.04 -3.45
N ASP A 314 13.91 13.98 -4.77
CA ASP A 314 14.94 14.78 -5.42
C ASP A 314 14.71 16.30 -5.34
N LYS A 315 13.44 16.72 -5.22
CA LYS A 315 13.02 18.13 -5.28
C LYS A 315 12.74 18.76 -3.93
N MET A 316 12.54 17.94 -2.91
CA MET A 316 12.19 18.41 -1.58
C MET A 316 13.41 18.39 -0.65
N PRO A 317 13.50 19.29 0.34
CA PRO A 317 14.57 19.27 1.34
C PRO A 317 14.58 17.93 2.11
N ALA A 318 15.77 17.44 2.49
CA ALA A 318 15.92 16.19 3.20
C ALA A 318 15.13 16.14 4.54
N GLY A 319 14.99 17.30 5.21
CA GLY A 319 14.20 17.42 6.45
C GLY A 319 12.67 17.27 6.25
N GLU A 320 12.18 17.31 5.01
CA GLU A 320 10.75 17.19 4.68
C GLU A 320 10.39 15.84 4.05
N ALA A 321 11.25 14.83 4.20
CA ALA A 321 11.04 13.51 3.57
C ALA A 321 9.73 12.85 3.96
N VAL A 322 9.33 12.93 5.24
CA VAL A 322 8.09 12.33 5.74
C VAL A 322 6.86 13.04 5.20
N GLU A 323 6.89 14.38 5.17
CA GLU A 323 5.82 15.20 4.60
C GLU A 323 5.67 14.92 3.10
N THR A 324 6.81 14.76 2.40
CA THR A 324 6.86 14.40 0.98
C THR A 324 6.22 13.04 0.73
N ALA A 325 6.60 12.01 1.50
CA ALA A 325 6.04 10.67 1.41
C ALA A 325 4.52 10.67 1.63
N ALA A 326 4.06 11.33 2.69
CA ALA A 326 2.64 11.46 3.00
C ALA A 326 1.88 12.19 1.88
N GLY A 327 2.47 13.27 1.34
CA GLY A 327 1.87 14.05 0.24
C GLY A 327 1.70 13.24 -1.04
N VAL A 328 2.72 12.49 -1.43
CA VAL A 328 2.72 11.60 -2.60
C VAL A 328 1.72 10.45 -2.42
N LEU A 329 1.70 9.82 -1.23
CA LEU A 329 0.79 8.71 -0.93
C LEU A 329 -0.67 9.16 -0.89
N LEU A 330 -0.99 10.30 -0.28
CA LEU A 330 -2.35 10.83 -0.23
C LEU A 330 -2.85 11.25 -1.62
N ALA A 331 -1.97 11.84 -2.45
CA ALA A 331 -2.32 12.14 -3.84
C ALA A 331 -2.61 10.87 -4.65
N TYR A 332 -1.78 9.83 -4.48
CA TYR A 332 -2.02 8.51 -5.07
C TYR A 332 -3.35 7.92 -4.60
N GLY A 333 -3.61 7.95 -3.30
CA GLY A 333 -4.86 7.48 -2.71
C GLY A 333 -6.08 8.21 -3.25
N ALA A 334 -6.02 9.54 -3.37
CA ALA A 334 -7.09 10.36 -3.96
C ALA A 334 -7.38 9.97 -5.42
N GLY A 335 -6.33 9.75 -6.22
CA GLY A 335 -6.46 9.19 -7.57
C GLY A 335 -7.10 7.81 -7.55
N SER A 336 -6.65 6.93 -6.66
CA SER A 336 -7.14 5.56 -6.54
C SER A 336 -8.63 5.49 -6.13
N ILE A 337 -9.15 6.50 -5.45
CA ILE A 337 -10.59 6.61 -5.17
C ILE A 337 -11.39 6.81 -6.45
N LEU A 338 -10.91 7.66 -7.36
CA LEU A 338 -11.63 7.99 -8.59
C LEU A 338 -11.47 6.92 -9.68
N GLY A 339 -10.31 6.26 -9.72
CA GLY A 339 -9.96 5.31 -10.76
C GLY A 339 -10.98 4.21 -11.03
N PRO A 340 -11.36 3.40 -10.02
CA PRO A 340 -12.27 2.27 -10.23
C PRO A 340 -13.65 2.70 -10.73
N VAL A 341 -14.21 3.81 -10.22
CA VAL A 341 -15.52 4.34 -10.66
C VAL A 341 -15.45 4.81 -12.11
N LEU A 342 -14.45 5.61 -12.47
CA LEU A 342 -14.32 6.14 -13.83
C LEU A 342 -14.03 5.02 -14.85
N ALA A 343 -13.21 4.04 -14.47
CA ALA A 343 -12.96 2.87 -15.29
C ALA A 343 -14.23 2.02 -15.47
N SER A 344 -15.02 1.81 -14.41
CA SER A 344 -16.26 1.04 -14.52
C SER A 344 -17.32 1.74 -15.37
N LEU A 345 -17.39 3.07 -15.36
CA LEU A 345 -18.25 3.85 -16.26
C LEU A 345 -17.81 3.69 -17.73
N THR A 346 -16.50 3.74 -18.01
CA THR A 346 -16.01 3.50 -19.38
C THR A 346 -16.27 2.06 -19.81
N MET A 347 -16.08 1.07 -18.92
CA MET A 347 -16.43 -0.33 -19.20
C MET A 347 -17.92 -0.52 -19.50
N ALA A 348 -18.79 0.18 -18.77
CA ALA A 348 -20.24 0.13 -19.04
C ALA A 348 -20.60 0.69 -20.41
N GLY A 349 -19.86 1.68 -20.91
CA GLY A 349 -20.11 2.32 -22.21
C GLY A 349 -19.51 1.58 -23.41
N VAL A 350 -18.30 1.04 -23.30
CA VAL A 350 -17.54 0.48 -24.42
C VAL A 350 -17.14 -0.99 -24.24
N GLY A 351 -17.63 -1.63 -23.20
CA GLY A 351 -17.29 -3.03 -22.88
C GLY A 351 -16.02 -3.18 -22.03
N PRO A 352 -15.56 -4.42 -21.78
CA PRO A 352 -14.46 -4.72 -20.84
C PRO A 352 -13.19 -3.93 -21.12
N GLY A 353 -12.82 -3.72 -22.38
CA GLY A 353 -11.65 -2.95 -22.81
C GLY A 353 -11.63 -1.50 -22.30
N GLY A 354 -12.80 -0.98 -21.87
CA GLY A 354 -12.94 0.36 -21.28
C GLY A 354 -12.02 0.63 -20.08
N LEU A 355 -11.67 -0.40 -19.30
CA LEU A 355 -10.66 -0.28 -18.26
C LEU A 355 -9.33 0.25 -18.80
N PHE A 356 -8.80 -0.40 -19.82
CA PHE A 356 -7.49 -0.05 -20.35
C PHE A 356 -7.51 1.20 -21.25
N LEU A 357 -8.65 1.51 -21.88
CA LEU A 357 -8.86 2.80 -22.56
C LEU A 357 -8.84 3.96 -21.56
N PHE A 358 -9.49 3.79 -20.41
CA PHE A 358 -9.43 4.77 -19.32
C PHE A 358 -8.02 4.95 -18.76
N THR A 359 -7.30 3.84 -18.47
CA THR A 359 -5.92 3.93 -17.96
C THR A 359 -4.99 4.57 -18.98
N ALA A 360 -5.13 4.24 -20.28
CA ALA A 360 -4.37 4.85 -21.36
C ALA A 360 -4.65 6.36 -21.47
N ALA A 361 -5.89 6.80 -21.32
CA ALA A 361 -6.25 8.21 -21.31
C ALA A 361 -5.64 8.96 -20.11
N ALA A 362 -5.75 8.42 -18.89
CA ALA A 362 -5.15 9.00 -17.69
C ALA A 362 -3.63 9.10 -17.81
N GLN A 363 -2.98 8.03 -18.25
CA GLN A 363 -1.53 7.99 -18.47
C GLN A 363 -1.09 8.91 -19.64
N GLY A 364 -1.92 9.06 -20.67
CA GLY A 364 -1.68 9.98 -21.78
C GLY A 364 -1.70 11.45 -21.35
N LEU A 365 -2.66 11.82 -20.50
CA LEU A 365 -2.70 13.16 -19.89
C LEU A 365 -1.47 13.41 -19.03
N LEU A 366 -1.06 12.42 -18.23
CA LEU A 366 0.15 12.51 -17.44
C LEU A 366 1.40 12.62 -18.33
N LEU A 367 1.49 11.82 -19.39
CA LEU A 367 2.62 11.88 -20.34
C LEU A 367 2.75 13.27 -20.96
N ALA A 368 1.64 13.84 -21.42
CA ALA A 368 1.62 15.22 -21.97
C ALA A 368 2.11 16.25 -20.93
N PHE A 369 1.66 16.12 -19.68
CA PHE A 369 2.09 16.98 -18.59
C PHE A 369 3.59 16.82 -18.29
N VAL A 370 4.10 15.59 -18.19
CA VAL A 370 5.52 15.29 -17.93
C VAL A 370 6.41 15.86 -19.04
N VAL A 371 6.04 15.64 -20.31
CA VAL A 371 6.79 16.16 -21.46
C VAL A 371 6.79 17.68 -21.46
N HIS A 372 5.65 18.32 -21.21
CA HIS A 372 5.58 19.79 -21.07
C HIS A 372 6.53 20.30 -19.97
N ARG A 373 6.48 19.69 -18.78
CA ARG A 373 7.34 20.08 -17.65
C ARG A 373 8.82 19.83 -17.91
N ALA A 374 9.16 18.74 -18.62
CA ALA A 374 10.54 18.44 -18.99
C ALA A 374 11.13 19.49 -19.98
N ARG A 375 10.29 20.09 -20.83
CA ARG A 375 10.70 21.15 -21.75
C ARG A 375 10.91 22.52 -21.06
N VAL A 376 10.15 22.76 -19.97
CA VAL A 376 10.17 24.07 -19.25
C VAL A 376 11.24 24.10 -18.16
N GLN A 377 11.55 22.96 -17.55
CA GLN A 377 12.50 22.89 -16.42
C GLN A 377 13.73 22.06 -16.82
N PRO A 378 14.95 22.53 -16.58
CA PRO A 378 16.16 21.75 -16.85
C PRO A 378 16.21 20.49 -15.99
N PRO A 379 16.91 19.42 -16.45
CA PRO A 379 17.12 18.22 -15.67
C PRO A 379 17.96 18.51 -14.43
N LEU A 380 17.71 17.75 -13.36
CA LEU A 380 18.59 17.77 -12.20
C LEU A 380 19.93 17.10 -12.54
N PRO A 381 21.08 17.69 -12.14
CA PRO A 381 22.35 17.03 -12.30
C PRO A 381 22.40 15.73 -11.49
N ALA A 382 23.14 14.73 -11.98
CA ALA A 382 23.20 13.40 -11.33
C ALA A 382 23.68 13.48 -9.87
N SER A 383 24.56 14.43 -9.56
CA SER A 383 25.07 14.67 -8.21
C SER A 383 24.04 15.23 -7.22
N ALA A 384 22.92 15.76 -7.71
CA ALA A 384 21.83 16.31 -6.89
C ALA A 384 20.67 15.32 -6.71
N LYS A 385 20.73 14.14 -7.32
CA LYS A 385 19.71 13.11 -7.15
C LYS A 385 19.92 12.32 -5.86
N THR A 386 18.84 12.02 -5.17
CA THR A 386 18.85 11.02 -4.11
C THR A 386 18.89 9.62 -4.74
N GLY A 387 19.70 8.69 -4.19
CA GLY A 387 19.67 7.30 -4.63
C GLY A 387 18.28 6.70 -4.53
N PHE A 388 17.90 5.86 -5.51
CA PHE A 388 16.61 5.20 -5.49
C PHE A 388 16.49 4.25 -4.30
N ASP A 389 15.57 4.54 -3.40
CA ASP A 389 15.22 3.67 -2.27
C ASP A 389 13.86 3.02 -2.54
N LEU A 390 13.89 1.71 -2.80
CA LEU A 390 12.70 0.93 -3.09
C LEU A 390 11.67 0.98 -1.96
N ALA A 391 12.11 1.06 -0.72
CA ALA A 391 11.24 1.11 0.45
C ALA A 391 10.56 2.47 0.62
N ALA A 392 11.34 3.54 0.49
CA ALA A 392 10.80 4.90 0.59
C ALA A 392 9.84 5.25 -0.56
N THR A 393 9.92 4.53 -1.67
CA THR A 393 9.14 4.77 -2.88
C THR A 393 8.03 3.75 -3.11
N ALA A 394 7.81 2.80 -2.20
CA ALA A 394 6.70 1.86 -2.31
C ALA A 394 5.35 2.54 -1.95
N PRO A 395 4.23 2.24 -2.65
CA PRO A 395 2.92 2.86 -2.35
C PRO A 395 2.27 2.31 -1.07
N MET A 396 3.04 1.73 -0.19
CA MET A 396 2.59 0.99 0.97
C MET A 396 2.99 1.61 2.30
N GLY A 397 3.85 2.66 2.32
CA GLY A 397 4.29 3.26 3.54
C GLY A 397 4.67 4.73 3.45
N ALA A 398 4.27 5.49 4.44
CA ALA A 398 4.89 6.77 4.75
C ALA A 398 6.07 6.49 5.69
N VAL A 399 7.27 6.89 5.30
CA VAL A 399 8.44 6.81 6.20
C VAL A 399 8.18 7.76 7.37
N ILE A 400 8.06 7.20 8.57
CA ILE A 400 7.87 7.96 9.80
C ILE A 400 9.24 8.22 10.38
N THR A 401 9.65 9.49 10.45
CA THR A 401 10.84 9.88 11.20
C THR A 401 10.46 10.24 12.62
N THR A 402 11.26 9.80 13.59
CA THR A 402 11.08 10.09 15.00
C THR A 402 11.60 11.48 15.35
N GLU A 403 10.94 12.56 14.93
CA GLU A 403 11.15 13.86 15.57
C GLU A 403 10.31 13.95 16.88
N PRO A 404 10.84 14.56 17.94
CA PRO A 404 10.12 14.66 19.21
C PRO A 404 8.78 15.40 19.03
N LEU A 405 7.72 14.83 19.57
CA LEU A 405 6.41 15.48 19.67
C LEU A 405 6.51 16.74 20.54
N ASP A 406 5.87 17.81 20.10
CA ASP A 406 5.56 18.93 20.97
C ASP A 406 4.43 18.49 21.94
N VAL A 407 4.82 18.14 23.18
CA VAL A 407 3.94 17.55 24.21
C VAL A 407 2.90 18.57 24.71
N THR A 408 2.94 19.80 24.22
CA THR A 408 2.01 20.88 24.61
C THR A 408 0.71 20.89 23.81
N ASP A 409 0.56 20.03 22.76
CA ASP A 409 -0.68 19.92 22.02
C ASP A 409 -1.72 19.12 22.84
N PRO A 410 -2.85 19.72 23.22
CA PRO A 410 -3.88 19.07 24.05
C PRO A 410 -4.53 17.83 23.39
N LEU A 411 -4.36 17.61 22.08
CA LEU A 411 -4.80 16.39 21.37
C LEU A 411 -3.81 15.23 21.52
N VAL A 412 -2.62 15.49 22.03
CA VAL A 412 -1.51 14.54 22.19
C VAL A 412 -1.24 14.21 23.66
N ALA A 413 -1.90 14.87 24.61
CA ALA A 413 -1.74 14.62 26.05
C ALA A 413 -2.07 13.15 26.35
N VAL A 414 -1.03 12.36 26.57
CA VAL A 414 -1.14 11.01 27.12
C VAL A 414 -1.68 11.16 28.54
N PRO A 415 -2.74 10.44 28.96
CA PRO A 415 -3.16 10.45 30.34
C PRO A 415 -1.98 10.07 31.25
N ASP A 416 -1.71 10.88 32.24
CA ASP A 416 -0.67 10.64 33.25
C ASP A 416 -0.76 9.18 33.71
N THR A 417 0.17 8.35 33.28
CA THR A 417 0.37 7.05 33.90
C THR A 417 0.98 7.36 35.27
N ALA A 418 0.24 7.06 36.33
CA ALA A 418 0.68 7.20 37.69
C ALA A 418 2.16 6.78 37.85
N PRO A 419 2.99 7.56 38.56
CA PRO A 419 4.39 7.24 38.73
C PRO A 419 4.52 5.84 39.32
N ALA A 420 5.45 5.05 38.81
CA ALA A 420 5.77 3.75 39.35
C ALA A 420 6.08 3.90 40.86
N PRO A 421 5.61 2.99 41.74
CA PRO A 421 5.92 3.05 43.15
C PRO A 421 7.44 3.08 43.31
N GLN A 422 7.93 4.09 44.02
CA GLN A 422 9.34 4.16 44.40
C GLN A 422 9.68 2.92 45.21
N PRO A 423 10.78 2.21 44.94
CA PRO A 423 11.24 1.15 45.83
C PRO A 423 11.45 1.73 47.21
N ASP A 424 10.88 1.07 48.22
CA ASP A 424 11.00 1.43 49.62
C ASP A 424 12.48 1.74 49.96
N ALA A 425 12.69 2.92 50.51
CA ALA A 425 14.03 3.30 50.99
C ALA A 425 14.45 2.31 52.08
N ASP A 426 15.59 1.69 51.93
CA ASP A 426 16.24 0.84 52.89
C ASP A 426 16.27 1.56 54.27
N PRO A 427 15.85 0.91 55.35
CA PRO A 427 15.91 1.52 56.67
C PRO A 427 17.38 1.77 57.04
N ALA A 428 17.65 3.01 57.50
CA ALA A 428 18.96 3.45 57.96
C ALA A 428 19.58 2.49 58.95
N PRO A 429 20.91 2.24 58.92
CA PRO A 429 21.60 1.34 59.83
C PRO A 429 21.47 1.88 61.24
N ARG A 430 21.03 0.99 62.18
CA ARG A 430 20.97 1.26 63.63
C ARG A 430 22.39 1.55 64.12
N GLN A 431 22.59 2.71 64.76
CA GLN A 431 23.77 3.02 65.53
C GLN A 431 23.89 1.97 66.64
N GLN A 432 24.98 1.25 66.70
CA GLN A 432 25.37 0.39 67.79
C GLN A 432 25.86 1.30 68.89
N ASP A 433 25.18 1.27 70.09
CA ASP A 433 25.64 1.87 71.32
C ASP A 433 26.92 1.15 71.77
N GLU A 434 27.98 1.88 71.85
CA GLU A 434 29.23 1.47 72.55
C GLU A 434 28.98 1.40 74.02
N PRO A 435 29.30 0.31 74.71
CA PRO A 435 29.26 0.31 76.18
C PRO A 435 30.51 0.99 76.78
N THR A 436 30.27 1.99 77.58
CA THR A 436 31.29 2.59 78.45
C THR A 436 31.90 1.58 79.39
N ARG A 437 33.18 1.37 79.22
CA ARG A 437 34.24 1.31 80.23
C ARG A 437 35.61 1.32 79.63
#